data_bb98d66b2c435295c16cb8a79331e93a
#
_entry.id   bb98d66b2c435295c16cb8a79331e93a
#
_cell.length_a   1.000
_cell.length_b   1.000
_cell.length_c   1.000
_cell.angle_alpha   90.00
_cell.angle_beta   90.00
_cell.angle_gamma   90.00
#
_symmetry.space_group_name_H-M   'P 1'
#
loop_
_entity.id
_entity.type
_entity.pdbx_description
1 polymer ?
#
loop_
_entity_poly.entity_id
_entity_poly.type
_entity_poly.pdbx_seq_one_letter_code
_entity_poly.pdbx_strand_id
1 'polypeptide(L)'
;MADLTGKSALIIVEGYGTEEPELLEPAAYLREHGANVTIAAAQNPIDCVTGDRYDSQQIVPDKTLAEVGAEGYDVLVVPGGTVNMDRLRINPEAHRIMCEFMDARKAVACICHGPWLLVNAGVAKGKTVTSCEFNRIDMENGGFVWVDEEAHVDDSDG
;
A
#
# COMPACT_ATOMS: atom_id res chain seq x y z
N MET A 1 -7.81 3.95 -22.30
CA MET A 1 -7.07 3.18 -21.28
C MET A 1 -5.74 3.89 -21.05
N ALA A 2 -5.29 3.98 -19.80
CA ALA A 2 -4.02 4.63 -19.51
C ALA A 2 -2.88 3.78 -20.07
N ASP A 3 -1.90 4.40 -20.73
CA ASP A 3 -0.65 3.74 -21.12
C ASP A 3 0.38 4.03 -20.02
N LEU A 4 0.84 2.98 -19.33
CA LEU A 4 1.82 3.06 -18.25
C LEU A 4 3.19 2.52 -18.68
N THR A 5 3.44 2.43 -19.99
CA THR A 5 4.73 1.99 -20.52
C THR A 5 5.87 2.87 -19.98
N GLY A 6 6.89 2.22 -19.43
CA GLY A 6 8.04 2.89 -18.81
C GLY A 6 7.83 3.35 -17.37
N LYS A 7 6.64 3.16 -16.80
CA LYS A 7 6.37 3.40 -15.39
C LYS A 7 6.73 2.18 -14.54
N SER A 8 7.06 2.43 -13.27
CA SER A 8 7.41 1.40 -12.31
C SER A 8 6.59 1.58 -11.03
N ALA A 9 5.97 0.51 -10.58
CA ALA A 9 5.18 0.45 -9.37
C ALA A 9 5.85 -0.47 -8.33
N LEU A 10 5.86 -0.01 -7.08
CA LEU A 10 6.25 -0.80 -5.92
C LEU A 10 5.00 -1.13 -5.12
N ILE A 11 4.78 -2.41 -4.82
CA ILE A 11 3.74 -2.87 -3.90
C ILE A 11 4.43 -3.43 -2.67
N ILE A 12 4.06 -2.96 -1.48
CA ILE A 12 4.66 -3.43 -0.22
C ILE A 12 3.63 -4.10 0.67
N VAL A 13 4.02 -5.23 1.27
CA VAL A 13 3.22 -5.98 2.24
C VAL A 13 4.10 -6.52 3.36
N GLU A 14 3.49 -6.89 4.48
CA GLU A 14 4.21 -7.59 5.54
C GLU A 14 4.50 -9.04 5.12
N GLY A 15 3.51 -9.70 4.49
CA GLY A 15 3.63 -11.04 3.99
C GLY A 15 2.82 -12.09 4.74
N TYR A 16 2.05 -11.69 5.76
CA TYR A 16 1.12 -12.55 6.45
C TYR A 16 -0.23 -11.85 6.62
N GLY A 17 -1.30 -12.46 6.12
CA GLY A 17 -2.65 -11.92 6.21
C GLY A 17 -2.93 -10.77 5.23
N THR A 18 -2.20 -10.74 4.11
CA THR A 18 -2.46 -9.80 3.01
C THR A 18 -3.72 -10.24 2.25
N GLU A 19 -4.66 -9.33 2.03
CA GLU A 19 -5.81 -9.61 1.18
C GLU A 19 -5.36 -9.85 -0.26
N GLU A 20 -5.61 -11.07 -0.76
CA GLU A 20 -5.16 -11.51 -2.09
C GLU A 20 -5.65 -10.61 -3.22
N PRO A 21 -6.94 -10.25 -3.30
CA PRO A 21 -7.44 -9.38 -4.36
C PRO A 21 -6.77 -8.00 -4.34
N GLU A 22 -6.53 -7.44 -3.15
CA GLU A 22 -5.92 -6.12 -2.99
C GLU A 22 -4.44 -6.08 -3.39
N LEU A 23 -3.77 -7.23 -3.38
CA LEU A 23 -2.41 -7.40 -3.88
C LEU A 23 -2.39 -7.68 -5.38
N LEU A 24 -3.19 -8.66 -5.83
CA LEU A 24 -3.07 -9.20 -7.19
C LEU A 24 -3.81 -8.37 -8.24
N GLU A 25 -4.97 -7.83 -7.94
CA GLU A 25 -5.74 -7.05 -8.93
C GLU A 25 -5.02 -5.76 -9.34
N PRO A 26 -4.50 -4.92 -8.41
CA PRO A 26 -3.69 -3.78 -8.79
C PRO A 26 -2.41 -4.17 -9.53
N ALA A 27 -1.73 -5.25 -9.10
CA ALA A 27 -0.52 -5.71 -9.76
C ALA A 27 -0.80 -6.16 -11.21
N ALA A 28 -1.89 -6.90 -11.42
CA ALA A 28 -2.32 -7.33 -12.76
C ALA A 28 -2.70 -6.13 -13.62
N TYR A 29 -3.54 -5.22 -13.11
CA TYR A 29 -3.95 -4.03 -13.83
C TYR A 29 -2.75 -3.18 -14.29
N LEU A 30 -1.81 -2.91 -13.40
CA LEU A 30 -0.62 -2.13 -13.72
C LEU A 30 0.23 -2.79 -14.79
N ARG A 31 0.45 -4.12 -14.70
CA ARG A 31 1.20 -4.91 -15.69
C ARG A 31 0.49 -4.93 -17.05
N GLU A 32 -0.81 -5.13 -17.09
CA GLU A 32 -1.61 -5.14 -18.32
C GLU A 32 -1.57 -3.79 -19.05
N HIS A 33 -1.34 -2.68 -18.31
CA HIS A 33 -1.20 -1.34 -18.87
C HIS A 33 0.27 -0.95 -19.14
N GLY A 34 1.21 -1.88 -19.04
CA GLY A 34 2.61 -1.68 -19.44
C GLY A 34 3.57 -1.25 -18.33
N ALA A 35 3.12 -1.15 -17.09
CA ALA A 35 4.01 -0.82 -15.97
C ALA A 35 4.86 -2.02 -15.53
N ASN A 36 6.09 -1.74 -15.06
CA ASN A 36 6.90 -2.70 -14.31
C ASN A 36 6.41 -2.74 -12.86
N VAL A 37 6.07 -3.91 -12.35
CA VAL A 37 5.56 -4.06 -10.97
C VAL A 37 6.50 -4.93 -10.17
N THR A 38 6.98 -4.40 -9.06
CA THR A 38 7.76 -5.09 -8.04
C THR A 38 6.89 -5.30 -6.79
N ILE A 39 6.80 -6.52 -6.30
CA ILE A 39 6.19 -6.85 -5.02
C ILE A 39 7.30 -7.09 -4.02
N ALA A 40 7.32 -6.32 -2.92
CA ALA A 40 8.27 -6.49 -1.83
C ALA A 40 7.55 -6.82 -0.52
N ALA A 41 8.12 -7.73 0.26
CA ALA A 41 7.54 -8.19 1.50
C ALA A 41 8.57 -8.34 2.62
N ALA A 42 8.10 -8.23 3.88
CA ALA A 42 8.92 -8.55 5.04
C ALA A 42 9.11 -10.06 5.20
N GLN A 43 8.16 -10.86 4.73
CA GLN A 43 8.16 -12.32 4.80
C GLN A 43 8.11 -12.94 3.39
N ASN A 44 8.74 -14.10 3.22
CA ASN A 44 8.71 -14.93 2.01
C ASN A 44 8.46 -16.40 2.39
N PRO A 45 7.41 -17.07 1.88
CA PRO A 45 6.38 -16.52 0.99
C PRO A 45 5.40 -15.57 1.68
N ILE A 46 4.61 -14.84 0.89
CA ILE A 46 3.46 -14.08 1.33
C ILE A 46 2.30 -15.04 1.53
N ASP A 47 1.78 -15.13 2.75
CA ASP A 47 0.59 -15.90 3.09
C ASP A 47 -0.64 -15.00 2.94
N CYS A 48 -1.35 -15.13 1.83
CA CYS A 48 -2.53 -14.34 1.55
C CYS A 48 -3.78 -14.85 2.28
N VAL A 49 -4.76 -13.97 2.40
CA VAL A 49 -6.11 -14.26 2.87
C VAL A 49 -7.13 -13.76 1.85
N THR A 50 -8.34 -14.29 1.89
CA THR A 50 -9.49 -13.75 1.15
C THR A 50 -10.66 -13.61 2.11
N GLY A 51 -11.05 -12.36 2.39
CA GLY A 51 -12.07 -12.07 3.42
C GLY A 51 -11.66 -12.61 4.79
N ASP A 52 -10.42 -12.35 5.20
CA ASP A 52 -9.79 -12.81 6.45
C ASP A 52 -9.70 -14.34 6.61
N ARG A 53 -9.86 -15.12 5.54
CA ARG A 53 -9.70 -16.59 5.57
C ARG A 53 -8.34 -17.00 5.03
N TYR A 54 -7.65 -17.88 5.76
CA TYR A 54 -6.31 -18.40 5.42
C TYR A 54 -6.34 -19.61 4.48
N ASP A 55 -7.19 -19.59 3.47
CA ASP A 55 -7.31 -20.60 2.43
C ASP A 55 -6.87 -20.11 1.05
N SER A 56 -6.26 -18.95 1.00
CA SER A 56 -5.71 -18.34 -0.21
C SER A 56 -4.32 -18.89 -0.57
N GLN A 57 -3.85 -18.51 -1.75
CA GLN A 57 -2.56 -18.96 -2.24
C GLN A 57 -1.39 -18.26 -1.54
N GLN A 58 -0.22 -18.87 -1.64
CA GLN A 58 1.05 -18.25 -1.30
C GLN A 58 1.65 -17.57 -2.53
N ILE A 59 2.24 -16.40 -2.32
CA ILE A 59 2.89 -15.61 -3.37
C ILE A 59 4.36 -15.41 -2.99
N VAL A 60 5.26 -15.63 -3.95
CA VAL A 60 6.67 -15.33 -3.75
C VAL A 60 6.92 -13.86 -4.12
N PRO A 61 7.39 -13.02 -3.18
CA PRO A 61 7.72 -11.63 -3.49
C PRO A 61 8.98 -11.55 -4.35
N ASP A 62 9.10 -10.47 -5.13
CA ASP A 62 10.28 -10.19 -5.96
C ASP A 62 11.48 -9.78 -5.11
N LYS A 63 11.24 -9.05 -4.01
CA LYS A 63 12.26 -8.46 -3.14
C LYS A 63 11.81 -8.44 -1.67
N THR A 64 12.76 -8.22 -0.80
CA THR A 64 12.50 -7.84 0.60
C THR A 64 12.27 -6.34 0.71
N LEU A 65 11.63 -5.88 1.83
CA LEU A 65 11.44 -4.45 2.08
C LEU A 65 12.77 -3.68 2.20
N ALA A 66 13.82 -4.32 2.72
CA ALA A 66 15.14 -3.70 2.86
C ALA A 66 15.85 -3.42 1.52
N GLU A 67 15.45 -4.13 0.44
CA GLU A 67 16.06 -3.98 -0.90
C GLU A 67 15.37 -2.92 -1.77
N VAL A 68 14.32 -2.27 -1.28
CA VAL A 68 13.52 -1.32 -2.06
C VAL A 68 13.38 0.03 -1.34
N GLY A 69 13.10 1.07 -2.10
CA GLY A 69 12.82 2.41 -1.63
C GLY A 69 12.08 3.18 -2.71
N ALA A 70 11.99 4.51 -2.60
CA ALA A 70 11.30 5.31 -3.61
C ALA A 70 12.10 5.45 -4.92
N GLU A 71 13.41 5.24 -4.90
CA GLU A 71 14.23 5.37 -6.11
C GLU A 71 13.88 4.29 -7.14
N GLY A 72 13.68 4.70 -8.38
CA GLY A 72 13.32 3.81 -9.50
C GLY A 72 11.84 3.44 -9.60
N TYR A 73 10.99 3.95 -8.71
CA TYR A 73 9.54 3.74 -8.77
C TYR A 73 8.78 5.06 -8.91
N ASP A 74 7.65 5.02 -9.62
CA ASP A 74 6.74 6.16 -9.81
C ASP A 74 5.59 6.17 -8.80
N VAL A 75 5.17 5.00 -8.33
CA VAL A 75 4.03 4.84 -7.42
C VAL A 75 4.30 3.76 -6.37
N LEU A 76 3.84 4.00 -5.15
CA LEU A 76 3.74 3.03 -4.08
C LEU A 76 2.29 2.56 -3.95
N VAL A 77 2.07 1.25 -3.87
CA VAL A 77 0.77 0.65 -3.55
C VAL A 77 0.88 -0.11 -2.23
N VAL A 78 -0.06 0.15 -1.33
CA VAL A 78 -0.13 -0.49 -0.01
C VAL A 78 -1.47 -1.22 0.11
N PRO A 79 -1.51 -2.53 -0.17
CA PRO A 79 -2.67 -3.37 0.06
C PRO A 79 -3.04 -3.45 1.54
N GLY A 80 -4.28 -3.78 1.81
CA GLY A 80 -4.75 -3.97 3.17
C GLY A 80 -4.62 -5.42 3.66
N GLY A 81 -5.68 -5.87 4.30
CA GLY A 81 -5.68 -7.05 5.15
C GLY A 81 -5.40 -6.64 6.60
N THR A 82 -6.31 -6.98 7.50
CA THR A 82 -6.23 -6.53 8.90
C THR A 82 -4.92 -6.93 9.56
N VAL A 83 -4.54 -8.21 9.45
CA VAL A 83 -3.30 -8.72 10.08
C VAL A 83 -2.05 -8.24 9.34
N ASN A 84 -2.09 -8.16 8.01
CA ASN A 84 -1.01 -7.58 7.23
C ASN A 84 -0.69 -6.16 7.71
N MET A 85 -1.70 -5.32 7.82
CA MET A 85 -1.49 -3.92 8.19
C MET A 85 -1.19 -3.71 9.68
N ASP A 86 -1.74 -4.54 10.57
CA ASP A 86 -1.36 -4.49 11.99
C ASP A 86 0.15 -4.70 12.21
N ARG A 87 0.77 -5.52 11.38
CA ARG A 87 2.22 -5.77 11.40
C ARG A 87 3.01 -4.77 10.56
N LEU A 88 2.57 -4.48 9.32
CA LEU A 88 3.28 -3.58 8.42
C LEU A 88 3.37 -2.16 8.98
N ARG A 89 2.30 -1.69 9.65
CA ARG A 89 2.24 -0.33 10.23
C ARG A 89 3.30 -0.04 11.28
N ILE A 90 3.95 -1.05 11.86
CA ILE A 90 5.04 -0.88 12.84
C ILE A 90 6.41 -1.28 12.28
N ASN A 91 6.48 -1.72 11.03
CA ASN A 91 7.72 -2.14 10.38
C ASN A 91 8.57 -0.91 10.00
N PRO A 92 9.83 -0.80 10.48
CA PRO A 92 10.66 0.37 10.21
C PRO A 92 11.02 0.54 8.73
N GLU A 93 11.15 -0.55 7.97
CA GLU A 93 11.42 -0.47 6.53
C GLU A 93 10.19 0.05 5.77
N ALA A 94 8.98 -0.37 6.16
CA ALA A 94 7.75 0.17 5.58
C ALA A 94 7.59 1.67 5.87
N HIS A 95 7.93 2.12 7.09
CA HIS A 95 7.96 3.55 7.42
C HIS A 95 8.96 4.31 6.56
N ARG A 96 10.19 3.80 6.42
CA ARG A 96 11.22 4.41 5.57
C ARG A 96 10.74 4.56 4.15
N ILE A 97 10.20 3.49 3.55
CA ILE A 97 9.68 3.50 2.18
C ILE A 97 8.56 4.54 2.04
N MET A 98 7.59 4.54 2.95
CA MET A 98 6.49 5.50 2.93
C MET A 98 6.98 6.94 2.99
N CYS A 99 7.90 7.26 3.92
CA CYS A 99 8.48 8.59 4.04
C CYS A 99 9.24 9.00 2.77
N GLU A 100 10.03 8.10 2.18
CA GLU A 100 10.76 8.38 0.93
C GLU A 100 9.83 8.74 -0.23
N PHE A 101 8.70 8.02 -0.38
CA PHE A 101 7.71 8.34 -1.42
C PHE A 101 7.04 9.69 -1.17
N MET A 102 6.66 9.98 0.07
CA MET A 102 6.05 11.26 0.44
C MET A 102 7.01 12.44 0.29
N ASP A 103 8.27 12.30 0.72
CA ASP A 103 9.29 13.32 0.58
C ASP A 103 9.62 13.62 -0.90
N ALA A 104 9.61 12.56 -1.73
CA ALA A 104 9.79 12.67 -3.17
C ALA A 104 8.54 13.15 -3.92
N ARG A 105 7.42 13.39 -3.23
CA ARG A 105 6.10 13.76 -3.81
C ARG A 105 5.63 12.79 -4.89
N LYS A 106 5.87 11.51 -4.68
CA LYS A 106 5.42 10.45 -5.57
C LYS A 106 4.04 9.97 -5.18
N ALA A 107 3.32 9.39 -6.15
CA ALA A 107 2.00 8.84 -5.91
C ALA A 107 2.05 7.69 -4.89
N VAL A 108 1.09 7.71 -3.96
CA VAL A 108 0.87 6.65 -2.98
C VAL A 108 -0.60 6.24 -3.02
N ALA A 109 -0.86 4.96 -3.25
CA ALA A 109 -2.19 4.36 -3.26
C ALA A 109 -2.32 3.39 -2.09
N CYS A 110 -3.29 3.60 -1.23
CA CYS A 110 -3.59 2.72 -0.10
C CYS A 110 -4.99 2.11 -0.26
N ILE A 111 -5.13 0.83 0.03
CA ILE A 111 -6.40 0.09 -0.09
C ILE A 111 -6.82 -0.41 1.29
N CYS A 112 -8.11 -0.34 1.61
CA CYS A 112 -8.72 -0.92 2.79
C CYS A 112 -8.06 -0.44 4.10
N HIS A 113 -7.28 -1.29 4.79
CA HIS A 113 -6.50 -0.94 5.98
C HIS A 113 -5.14 -0.27 5.66
N GLY A 114 -4.74 -0.21 4.39
CA GLY A 114 -3.46 0.37 3.94
C GLY A 114 -3.14 1.76 4.51
N PRO A 115 -4.12 2.67 4.64
CA PRO A 115 -3.87 4.01 5.22
C PRO A 115 -3.33 4.03 6.65
N TRP A 116 -3.42 2.94 7.43
CA TRP A 116 -2.77 2.86 8.75
C TRP A 116 -1.26 3.13 8.69
N LEU A 117 -0.61 2.77 7.58
CA LEU A 117 0.82 3.05 7.43
C LEU A 117 1.11 4.56 7.38
N LEU A 118 0.23 5.37 6.77
CA LEU A 118 0.34 6.83 6.76
C LEU A 118 0.32 7.40 8.19
N VAL A 119 -0.60 6.90 9.03
CA VAL A 119 -0.72 7.32 10.43
C VAL A 119 0.56 7.02 11.19
N ASN A 120 1.04 5.77 11.12
CA ASN A 120 2.21 5.33 11.88
C ASN A 120 3.52 5.95 11.37
N ALA A 121 3.66 6.19 10.07
CA ALA A 121 4.78 6.91 9.50
C ALA A 121 4.75 8.42 9.82
N GLY A 122 3.61 8.94 10.30
CA GLY A 122 3.45 10.34 10.70
C GLY A 122 3.43 11.32 9.53
N VAL A 123 3.10 10.84 8.35
CA VAL A 123 3.07 11.61 7.09
C VAL A 123 1.65 11.96 6.68
N ALA A 124 1.52 12.88 5.72
CA ALA A 124 0.26 13.25 5.06
C ALA A 124 -0.85 13.78 6.00
N LYS A 125 -0.51 14.34 7.17
CA LYS A 125 -1.49 14.97 8.07
C LYS A 125 -2.21 16.11 7.37
N GLY A 126 -3.54 16.18 7.59
CA GLY A 126 -4.41 17.20 7.01
C GLY A 126 -4.96 16.83 5.64
N LYS A 127 -4.46 15.77 5.00
CA LYS A 127 -4.99 15.27 3.73
C LYS A 127 -6.33 14.56 3.92
N THR A 128 -7.08 14.52 2.83
CA THR A 128 -8.34 13.77 2.77
C THR A 128 -8.06 12.34 2.32
N VAL A 129 -8.62 11.36 3.03
CA VAL A 129 -8.42 9.94 2.74
C VAL A 129 -9.73 9.18 2.86
N THR A 130 -9.82 8.09 2.11
CA THR A 130 -10.80 7.02 2.36
C THR A 130 -10.08 5.75 2.80
N SER A 131 -10.80 4.85 3.43
CA SER A 131 -10.31 3.55 3.90
C SER A 131 -11.48 2.61 4.16
N CYS A 132 -11.23 1.38 4.61
CA CYS A 132 -12.33 0.63 5.22
C CYS A 132 -12.86 1.37 6.47
N GLU A 133 -14.15 1.25 6.74
CA GLU A 133 -14.83 1.98 7.82
C GLU A 133 -14.26 1.70 9.21
N PHE A 134 -13.67 0.52 9.41
CA PHE A 134 -13.18 0.07 10.72
C PHE A 134 -11.98 0.88 11.22
N ASN A 135 -11.19 1.47 10.35
CA ASN A 135 -10.06 2.31 10.75
C ASN A 135 -10.31 3.83 10.59
N ARG A 136 -11.58 4.23 10.38
CA ARG A 136 -11.97 5.65 10.29
C ARG A 136 -11.47 6.47 11.49
N ILE A 137 -11.74 6.01 12.71
CA ILE A 137 -11.33 6.72 13.93
C ILE A 137 -9.80 6.87 14.02
N ASP A 138 -9.06 5.86 13.58
CA ASP A 138 -7.59 5.93 13.54
C ASP A 138 -7.12 7.00 12.55
N MET A 139 -7.78 7.12 11.39
CA MET A 139 -7.49 8.16 10.42
C MET A 139 -7.77 9.55 11.00
N GLU A 140 -8.95 9.77 11.57
CA GLU A 140 -9.33 11.03 12.18
C GLU A 140 -8.38 11.42 13.33
N ASN A 141 -8.04 10.48 14.22
CA ASN A 141 -7.06 10.66 15.29
C ASN A 141 -5.63 10.91 14.76
N GLY A 142 -5.29 10.34 13.61
CA GLY A 142 -4.03 10.56 12.90
C GLY A 142 -3.92 11.95 12.25
N GLY A 143 -5.01 12.70 12.24
CA GLY A 143 -5.06 14.08 11.70
C GLY A 143 -5.47 14.14 10.23
N PHE A 144 -6.15 13.11 9.71
CA PHE A 144 -6.71 13.10 8.37
C PHE A 144 -8.16 13.56 8.35
N VAL A 145 -8.62 14.05 7.22
CA VAL A 145 -10.04 14.21 6.91
C VAL A 145 -10.52 12.90 6.27
N TRP A 146 -11.34 12.14 6.97
CA TRP A 146 -11.86 10.89 6.45
C TRP A 146 -13.18 11.10 5.69
N VAL A 147 -13.30 10.48 4.51
CA VAL A 147 -14.51 10.51 3.68
C VAL A 147 -14.97 9.10 3.34
N ASP A 148 -16.29 8.92 3.28
CA ASP A 148 -16.93 7.66 2.89
C ASP A 148 -17.14 7.65 1.38
N GLU A 149 -16.07 7.33 0.64
CA GLU A 149 -16.05 7.26 -0.82
C GLU A 149 -15.41 5.94 -1.25
N GLU A 150 -15.84 5.42 -2.40
CA GLU A 150 -15.25 4.21 -2.98
C GLU A 150 -13.75 4.40 -3.29
N ALA A 151 -13.40 5.59 -3.77
CA ALA A 151 -12.02 6.01 -4.01
C ALA A 151 -11.90 7.53 -3.84
N HIS A 152 -10.82 8.00 -3.27
CA HIS A 152 -10.51 9.41 -3.12
C HIS A 152 -9.08 9.70 -3.55
N VAL A 153 -8.88 10.81 -4.26
CA VAL A 153 -7.55 11.30 -4.64
C VAL A 153 -7.35 12.67 -4.00
N ASP A 154 -6.35 12.78 -3.13
CA ASP A 154 -5.92 14.07 -2.57
C ASP A 154 -4.66 14.52 -3.31
N ASP A 155 -4.78 15.56 -4.13
CA ASP A 155 -3.73 16.19 -4.91
C ASP A 155 -3.37 17.59 -4.39
N SER A 156 -3.70 17.91 -3.14
CA SER A 156 -3.58 19.24 -2.55
C SER A 156 -2.14 19.77 -2.49
N ASP A 157 -1.15 18.90 -2.63
CA ASP A 157 0.27 19.29 -2.67
C ASP A 157 0.88 19.31 -4.10
N GLY A 158 0.06 19.06 -5.11
CA GLY A 158 0.45 19.09 -6.54
C GLY A 158 0.93 17.77 -7.08
#